data_58ebcbaf2df92a08395d2dd504e35863
#
_entry.id   58ebcbaf2df92a08395d2dd504e35863
#
_cell.length_a   1.000
_cell.length_b   1.000
_cell.length_c   1.000
_cell.angle_alpha   90.00
_cell.angle_beta   90.00
_cell.angle_gamma   90.00
#
_symmetry.space_group_name_H-M   'P 1'
#
loop_
_entity.id
_entity.type
_entity.pdbx_description
1 polymer ?
#
loop_
_entity_poly.entity_id
_entity_poly.type
_entity_poly.pdbx_seq_one_letter_code
_entity_poly.pdbx_strand_id
1 'polypeptide(L)'
;MIKDITYSVQLLPSKKRKDFLSLFLARKIKFYLIFIFFLITSILPVFSQEASGLSLGKPLETLREPGEVYLAGNKGDWNVRCVTGNSGEIDKCEIQQLLFLNENTPIADISIFKLPKSEIAVAAANVMVPLETLLTKKFRIAFSEGVVKEYPYSFCNQNGCLVRMGLLQEDIAAMQKGSSSELSITHISSSESLINLS
;
A
#
# COMPACT_ATOMS: atom_id res chain seq x y z
N MET A 1 70.35 -10.79 -19.11
CA MET A 1 70.75 -9.54 -18.45
C MET A 1 71.33 -9.68 -17.03
N ILE A 2 70.98 -10.72 -16.24
CA ILE A 2 71.56 -10.95 -14.89
C ILE A 2 72.88 -11.76 -14.95
N LYS A 3 73.11 -12.58 -15.96
CA LYS A 3 74.32 -13.38 -16.11
C LYS A 3 75.53 -12.55 -16.48
N ASP A 4 75.40 -11.45 -17.20
CA ASP A 4 76.51 -10.64 -17.67
C ASP A 4 77.12 -9.77 -16.55
N ILE A 5 76.31 -9.44 -15.51
CA ILE A 5 76.74 -8.64 -14.36
C ILE A 5 77.62 -9.47 -13.38
N THR A 6 77.34 -10.76 -13.27
CA THR A 6 78.09 -11.68 -12.41
C THR A 6 79.52 -11.91 -12.93
N TYR A 7 79.71 -11.95 -14.23
CA TYR A 7 81.02 -12.16 -14.85
C TYR A 7 81.99 -10.97 -14.70
N SER A 8 81.41 -9.74 -14.79
CA SER A 8 82.20 -8.50 -14.63
C SER A 8 82.68 -8.23 -13.18
N VAL A 9 81.99 -8.77 -12.19
CA VAL A 9 82.30 -8.56 -10.77
C VAL A 9 83.46 -9.45 -10.31
N GLN A 10 83.72 -10.57 -11.00
CA GLN A 10 84.87 -11.46 -10.65
C GLN A 10 86.25 -10.93 -11.03
N LEU A 11 86.34 -9.97 -11.93
CA LEU A 11 87.60 -9.37 -12.38
C LEU A 11 88.10 -8.21 -11.56
N LEU A 12 87.39 -7.79 -10.50
CA LEU A 12 87.75 -6.67 -9.63
C LEU A 12 88.68 -7.13 -8.47
N PRO A 13 89.67 -6.33 -8.07
CA PRO A 13 90.49 -6.62 -6.92
C PRO A 13 89.68 -6.70 -5.63
N SER A 14 90.10 -7.63 -4.74
CA SER A 14 89.28 -8.12 -3.62
C SER A 14 88.66 -7.07 -2.72
N LYS A 15 89.33 -5.94 -2.58
CA LYS A 15 88.80 -4.79 -1.78
C LYS A 15 87.65 -4.05 -2.44
N LYS A 16 87.78 -3.81 -3.73
CA LYS A 16 86.68 -3.14 -4.52
C LYS A 16 85.46 -4.03 -4.73
N ARG A 17 85.67 -5.36 -4.70
CA ARG A 17 84.58 -6.33 -4.82
C ARG A 17 83.66 -6.33 -3.60
N LYS A 18 84.21 -6.15 -2.40
CA LYS A 18 83.41 -6.07 -1.17
C LYS A 18 82.56 -4.78 -1.10
N ASP A 19 83.16 -3.67 -1.55
CA ASP A 19 82.48 -2.38 -1.56
C ASP A 19 81.31 -2.39 -2.61
N PHE A 20 81.54 -2.97 -3.77
CA PHE A 20 80.54 -3.09 -4.80
C PHE A 20 79.39 -4.02 -4.37
N LEU A 21 79.74 -5.15 -3.72
CA LEU A 21 78.74 -6.10 -3.23
C LEU A 21 77.87 -5.49 -2.14
N SER A 22 78.52 -4.74 -1.22
CA SER A 22 77.81 -4.02 -0.12
C SER A 22 76.88 -2.94 -0.64
N LEU A 23 77.26 -2.22 -1.69
CA LEU A 23 76.45 -1.17 -2.31
C LEU A 23 75.22 -1.78 -3.04
N PHE A 24 75.43 -2.91 -3.68
CA PHE A 24 74.34 -3.62 -4.38
C PHE A 24 73.36 -4.26 -3.39
N LEU A 25 73.86 -4.83 -2.27
CA LEU A 25 72.98 -5.35 -1.22
C LEU A 25 72.21 -4.22 -0.54
N ALA A 26 72.83 -3.14 -0.20
CA ALA A 26 72.20 -2.00 0.41
C ALA A 26 71.12 -1.38 -0.46
N ARG A 27 71.32 -1.34 -1.80
CA ARG A 27 70.36 -0.86 -2.77
C ARG A 27 69.16 -1.80 -2.89
N LYS A 28 69.38 -3.11 -2.89
CA LYS A 28 68.27 -4.09 -2.88
C LYS A 28 67.48 -4.08 -1.60
N ILE A 29 68.11 -3.93 -0.47
CA ILE A 29 67.46 -3.83 0.85
C ILE A 29 66.62 -2.54 0.91
N LYS A 30 67.08 -1.39 0.42
CA LYS A 30 66.31 -0.17 0.33
C LYS A 30 65.06 -0.35 -0.57
N PHE A 31 65.23 -0.99 -1.71
CA PHE A 31 64.10 -1.27 -2.60
C PHE A 31 63.07 -2.20 -1.94
N TYR A 32 63.50 -3.20 -1.21
CA TYR A 32 62.63 -4.12 -0.51
C TYR A 32 61.89 -3.46 0.65
N LEU A 33 62.57 -2.58 1.39
CA LEU A 33 61.96 -1.81 2.47
C LEU A 33 60.93 -0.81 1.94
N ILE A 34 61.19 -0.15 0.80
CA ILE A 34 60.24 0.74 0.15
C ILE A 34 59.02 -0.05 -0.38
N PHE A 35 59.24 -1.25 -0.92
CA PHE A 35 58.16 -2.10 -1.40
C PHE A 35 57.27 -2.64 -0.27
N ILE A 36 57.90 -3.02 0.87
CA ILE A 36 57.16 -3.41 2.09
C ILE A 36 56.40 -2.24 2.67
N PHE A 37 56.96 -1.03 2.69
CA PHE A 37 56.30 0.17 3.15
C PHE A 37 55.06 0.51 2.27
N PHE A 38 55.18 0.33 0.95
CA PHE A 38 54.06 0.52 0.04
C PHE A 38 52.95 -0.55 0.19
N LEU A 39 53.32 -1.78 0.51
CA LEU A 39 52.38 -2.86 0.80
C LEU A 39 51.61 -2.61 2.13
N ILE A 40 52.28 -2.05 3.14
CA ILE A 40 51.66 -1.78 4.44
C ILE A 40 50.72 -0.59 4.37
N THR A 41 51.00 0.39 3.51
CA THR A 41 50.11 1.56 3.32
C THR A 41 48.86 1.21 2.53
N SER A 42 48.81 0.08 1.82
CA SER A 42 47.63 -0.39 1.07
C SER A 42 46.58 -1.12 1.93
N ILE A 43 46.87 -1.37 3.20
CA ILE A 43 45.98 -2.02 4.17
C ILE A 43 45.34 -1.00 5.12
N LEU A 44 45.27 0.26 4.74
CA LEU A 44 44.39 1.18 5.46
C LEU A 44 42.96 0.70 5.19
N PRO A 45 42.17 0.32 6.21
CA PRO A 45 40.78 0.07 6.00
C PRO A 45 40.20 1.36 5.41
N VAL A 46 39.62 1.25 4.21
CA VAL A 46 38.70 2.24 3.72
C VAL A 46 37.60 2.27 4.77
N PHE A 47 37.67 3.22 5.70
CA PHE A 47 36.51 3.57 6.50
C PHE A 47 35.48 4.01 5.48
N SER A 48 34.63 3.07 5.07
CA SER A 48 33.34 3.37 4.49
C SER A 48 32.69 4.33 5.49
N GLN A 49 32.66 5.59 5.15
CA GLN A 49 31.75 6.50 5.83
C GLN A 49 30.39 5.90 5.56
N GLU A 50 29.89 5.14 6.55
CA GLU A 50 28.45 4.92 6.63
C GLU A 50 27.84 6.29 6.42
N ALA A 51 26.98 6.38 5.42
CA ALA A 51 26.16 7.56 5.18
C ALA A 51 25.15 7.68 6.35
N SER A 52 25.69 7.84 7.56
CA SER A 52 24.98 7.92 8.84
C SER A 52 24.26 9.27 9.03
N GLY A 53 23.96 9.94 7.92
CA GLY A 53 23.17 11.16 7.91
C GLY A 53 21.87 11.06 7.13
N LEU A 54 21.62 9.95 6.44
CA LEU A 54 20.37 9.74 5.72
C LEU A 54 19.39 9.01 6.63
N SER A 55 18.46 9.76 7.21
CA SER A 55 17.29 9.16 7.85
C SER A 55 16.37 8.63 6.76
N LEU A 56 16.09 7.33 6.78
CA LEU A 56 15.07 6.72 5.91
C LEU A 56 13.65 7.13 6.28
N GLY A 57 13.46 8.02 7.26
CA GLY A 57 12.17 8.36 7.79
C GLY A 57 11.46 7.12 8.36
N LYS A 58 10.88 7.21 9.52
CA LYS A 58 9.90 6.21 9.93
C LYS A 58 8.57 6.61 9.29
N PRO A 59 7.80 5.63 8.72
CA PRO A 59 6.41 5.91 8.41
C PRO A 59 5.80 6.55 9.65
N LEU A 60 5.17 7.69 9.49
CA LEU A 60 4.35 8.25 10.54
C LEU A 60 3.17 7.28 10.66
N GLU A 61 3.24 6.31 11.56
CA GLU A 61 2.06 5.64 12.04
C GLU A 61 1.24 6.75 12.68
N THR A 62 0.32 7.30 11.91
CA THR A 62 -0.70 8.19 12.43
C THR A 62 -1.48 7.35 13.43
N LEU A 63 -1.18 7.56 14.70
CA LEU A 63 -1.99 7.05 15.79
C LEU A 63 -3.36 7.71 15.60
N ARG A 64 -4.26 6.99 14.92
CA ARG A 64 -5.62 7.44 14.72
C ARG A 64 -6.32 7.48 16.07
N GLU A 65 -7.07 8.53 16.30
CA GLU A 65 -7.86 8.63 17.53
C GLU A 65 -9.07 7.67 17.46
N PRO A 66 -9.51 7.12 18.59
CA PRO A 66 -10.72 6.32 18.63
C PRO A 66 -11.91 7.10 18.06
N GLY A 67 -12.66 6.46 17.15
CA GLY A 67 -13.77 7.08 16.45
C GLY A 67 -13.40 7.90 15.20
N GLU A 68 -12.11 8.03 14.87
CA GLU A 68 -11.68 8.66 13.63
C GLU A 68 -12.10 7.81 12.42
N VAL A 69 -12.75 8.47 11.44
CA VAL A 69 -13.14 7.84 10.17
C VAL A 69 -11.99 8.00 9.16
N TYR A 70 -11.60 6.92 8.54
CA TYR A 70 -10.53 6.95 7.53
C TYR A 70 -10.84 6.06 6.33
N LEU A 71 -10.23 6.38 5.19
CA LEU A 71 -10.26 5.57 3.99
C LEU A 71 -9.15 4.51 4.08
N ALA A 72 -9.54 3.23 4.21
CA ALA A 72 -8.61 2.11 4.28
C ALA A 72 -8.13 1.64 2.90
N GLY A 73 -8.90 1.93 1.84
CA GLY A 73 -8.57 1.60 0.47
C GLY A 73 -9.74 1.79 -0.48
N ASN A 74 -9.51 1.46 -1.75
CA ASN A 74 -10.55 1.42 -2.78
C ASN A 74 -10.35 0.21 -3.68
N LYS A 75 -11.45 -0.24 -4.30
CA LYS A 75 -11.44 -1.29 -5.31
C LYS A 75 -12.57 -1.04 -6.32
N GLY A 76 -12.21 -0.66 -7.54
CA GLY A 76 -13.18 -0.16 -8.52
C GLY A 76 -13.89 1.08 -7.97
N ASP A 77 -15.20 1.09 -8.05
CA ASP A 77 -16.04 2.21 -7.57
C ASP A 77 -16.34 2.13 -6.07
N TRP A 78 -15.84 1.10 -5.38
CA TRP A 78 -16.03 0.89 -3.96
C TRP A 78 -14.88 1.48 -3.13
N ASN A 79 -15.25 2.25 -2.12
CA ASN A 79 -14.35 2.75 -1.08
C ASN A 79 -14.49 1.91 0.19
N VAL A 80 -13.37 1.54 0.80
CA VAL A 80 -13.35 0.89 2.12
C VAL A 80 -13.14 1.97 3.17
N ARG A 81 -14.17 2.25 3.96
CA ARG A 81 -14.14 3.23 5.07
C ARG A 81 -14.12 2.47 6.38
N CYS A 82 -13.28 2.90 7.28
CA CYS A 82 -13.17 2.31 8.60
C CYS A 82 -13.29 3.38 9.68
N VAL A 83 -13.77 2.98 10.84
CA VAL A 83 -13.78 3.79 12.06
C VAL A 83 -12.83 3.15 13.04
N THR A 84 -11.86 3.92 13.52
CA THR A 84 -10.87 3.44 14.50
C THR A 84 -11.58 3.00 15.78
N GLY A 85 -11.32 1.76 16.19
CA GLY A 85 -11.80 1.23 17.46
C GLY A 85 -11.10 1.87 18.66
N ASN A 86 -11.59 1.58 19.86
CA ASN A 86 -10.87 1.91 21.08
C ASN A 86 -9.58 1.07 21.18
N SER A 87 -8.67 1.46 22.06
CA SER A 87 -7.42 0.72 22.25
C SER A 87 -7.67 -0.77 22.49
N GLY A 88 -7.19 -1.61 21.55
CA GLY A 88 -7.40 -3.07 21.58
C GLY A 88 -8.68 -3.57 20.91
N GLU A 89 -9.54 -2.69 20.38
CA GLU A 89 -10.70 -3.08 19.57
C GLU A 89 -10.34 -3.10 18.08
N ILE A 90 -11.02 -3.98 17.34
CA ILE A 90 -10.89 -4.06 15.89
C ILE A 90 -11.67 -2.90 15.25
N ASP A 91 -11.10 -2.23 14.29
CA ASP A 91 -11.76 -1.18 13.51
C ASP A 91 -13.02 -1.71 12.82
N LYS A 92 -14.07 -0.91 12.80
CA LYS A 92 -15.31 -1.23 12.10
C LYS A 92 -15.25 -0.66 10.70
N CYS A 93 -15.33 -1.53 9.71
CA CYS A 93 -15.24 -1.15 8.31
C CYS A 93 -16.54 -1.40 7.56
N GLU A 94 -16.79 -0.54 6.58
CA GLU A 94 -17.86 -0.65 5.60
C GLU A 94 -17.28 -0.44 4.20
N ILE A 95 -17.92 -1.01 3.19
CA ILE A 95 -17.67 -0.64 1.80
C ILE A 95 -18.75 0.35 1.36
N GLN A 96 -18.36 1.41 0.67
CA GLN A 96 -19.24 2.49 0.25
C GLN A 96 -19.08 2.77 -1.24
N GLN A 97 -20.21 2.99 -1.92
CA GLN A 97 -20.23 3.43 -3.30
C GLN A 97 -21.21 4.61 -3.43
N LEU A 98 -20.75 5.69 -4.08
CA LEU A 98 -21.61 6.77 -4.51
C LEU A 98 -22.15 6.44 -5.92
N LEU A 99 -23.46 6.46 -6.06
CA LEU A 99 -24.16 6.08 -7.28
C LEU A 99 -24.64 7.32 -8.05
N PHE A 100 -24.50 7.27 -9.36
CA PHE A 100 -24.80 8.38 -10.24
C PHE A 100 -25.92 8.03 -11.22
N LEU A 101 -26.82 8.97 -11.45
CA LEU A 101 -27.82 8.87 -12.50
C LEU A 101 -27.18 9.07 -13.88
N ASN A 102 -26.18 9.95 -13.93
CA ASN A 102 -25.30 10.22 -15.06
C ASN A 102 -23.94 10.67 -14.50
N GLU A 103 -22.95 10.91 -15.34
CA GLU A 103 -21.56 11.20 -14.96
C GLU A 103 -21.39 12.26 -13.86
N ASN A 104 -22.34 13.18 -13.70
CA ASN A 104 -22.21 14.35 -12.81
C ASN A 104 -23.33 14.48 -11.77
N THR A 105 -24.33 13.59 -11.76
CA THR A 105 -25.48 13.71 -10.86
C THR A 105 -25.52 12.56 -9.89
N PRO A 106 -24.98 12.75 -8.66
CA PRO A 106 -25.09 11.74 -7.63
C PRO A 106 -26.56 11.58 -7.22
N ILE A 107 -27.02 10.34 -7.09
CA ILE A 107 -28.42 10.05 -6.81
C ILE A 107 -28.61 9.15 -5.58
N ALA A 108 -27.63 8.36 -5.23
CA ALA A 108 -27.70 7.55 -4.02
C ALA A 108 -26.29 7.26 -3.48
N ASP A 109 -26.24 6.96 -2.21
CA ASP A 109 -25.05 6.46 -1.52
C ASP A 109 -25.42 5.12 -0.89
N ILE A 110 -24.64 4.09 -1.15
CA ILE A 110 -24.81 2.78 -0.51
C ILE A 110 -23.60 2.44 0.32
N SER A 111 -23.81 2.03 1.57
CA SER A 111 -22.79 1.45 2.42
C SER A 111 -23.19 0.07 2.90
N ILE A 112 -22.26 -0.88 2.85
CA ILE A 112 -22.46 -2.27 3.25
C ILE A 112 -21.46 -2.62 4.33
N PHE A 113 -21.93 -3.18 5.43
CA PHE A 113 -21.10 -3.57 6.56
C PHE A 113 -21.50 -4.94 7.11
N LYS A 114 -20.53 -5.64 7.65
CA LYS A 114 -20.72 -6.95 8.24
C LYS A 114 -21.44 -6.83 9.58
N LEU A 115 -22.44 -7.66 9.79
CA LEU A 115 -23.10 -7.76 11.08
C LEU A 115 -22.32 -8.70 12.03
N PRO A 116 -22.18 -8.33 13.31
CA PRO A 116 -21.72 -9.29 14.32
C PRO A 116 -22.80 -10.37 14.45
N LYS A 117 -22.38 -11.63 14.46
CA LYS A 117 -23.19 -12.85 14.56
C LYS A 117 -24.71 -12.61 14.60
N SER A 118 -25.34 -12.65 13.43
CA SER A 118 -26.78 -12.59 13.30
C SER A 118 -27.27 -13.94 12.76
N GLU A 119 -28.42 -14.38 13.22
CA GLU A 119 -29.00 -15.67 12.81
C GLU A 119 -29.58 -15.62 11.38
N ILE A 120 -29.93 -14.43 10.90
CA ILE A 120 -30.66 -14.27 9.64
C ILE A 120 -29.82 -13.52 8.60
N ALA A 121 -29.34 -12.33 8.91
CA ALA A 121 -28.56 -11.49 7.99
C ALA A 121 -27.07 -11.55 8.29
N VAL A 122 -26.24 -11.73 7.28
CA VAL A 122 -24.76 -11.77 7.44
C VAL A 122 -24.15 -10.38 7.30
N ALA A 123 -24.84 -9.48 6.62
CA ALA A 123 -24.46 -8.09 6.46
C ALA A 123 -25.70 -7.19 6.47
N ALA A 124 -25.48 -5.90 6.64
CA ALA A 124 -26.51 -4.90 6.45
C ALA A 124 -26.03 -3.87 5.43
N ALA A 125 -26.98 -3.26 4.73
CA ALA A 125 -26.72 -2.12 3.88
C ALA A 125 -27.61 -0.95 4.26
N ASN A 126 -27.03 0.25 4.20
CA ASN A 126 -27.72 1.53 4.26
C ASN A 126 -27.69 2.16 2.87
N VAL A 127 -28.83 2.56 2.37
CA VAL A 127 -28.93 3.33 1.11
C VAL A 127 -29.56 4.67 1.40
N MET A 128 -28.83 5.74 1.12
CA MET A 128 -29.32 7.11 1.22
C MET A 128 -29.75 7.59 -0.16
N VAL A 129 -31.00 8.04 -0.28
CA VAL A 129 -31.58 8.53 -1.54
C VAL A 129 -32.07 9.97 -1.37
N PRO A 130 -32.31 10.73 -2.46
CA PRO A 130 -32.73 12.13 -2.38
C PRO A 130 -34.07 12.35 -1.65
N LEU A 131 -34.24 13.54 -1.12
CA LEU A 131 -35.48 13.93 -0.40
C LEU A 131 -36.76 13.88 -1.25
N GLU A 132 -36.66 14.13 -2.54
CA GLU A 132 -37.79 14.11 -3.47
C GLU A 132 -38.17 12.69 -3.92
N THR A 133 -37.86 11.69 -3.12
CA THR A 133 -38.22 10.30 -3.34
C THR A 133 -39.68 10.05 -2.94
N LEU A 134 -40.43 9.34 -3.78
CA LEU A 134 -41.83 8.98 -3.53
C LEU A 134 -41.90 7.83 -2.50
N LEU A 135 -42.14 8.15 -1.24
CA LEU A 135 -42.08 7.17 -0.13
C LEU A 135 -43.17 6.11 -0.14
N THR A 136 -44.27 6.33 -0.89
CA THR A 136 -45.33 5.33 -1.08
C THR A 136 -44.92 4.19 -1.99
N LYS A 137 -43.89 4.39 -2.80
CA LYS A 137 -43.20 3.34 -3.55
C LYS A 137 -42.03 2.83 -2.72
N LYS A 138 -41.82 1.53 -2.71
CA LYS A 138 -40.69 0.94 -2.01
C LYS A 138 -39.41 1.09 -2.84
N PHE A 139 -38.28 1.16 -2.17
CA PHE A 139 -36.97 1.00 -2.78
C PHE A 139 -36.83 -0.45 -3.28
N ARG A 140 -36.32 -0.64 -4.49
CA ARG A 140 -36.08 -1.97 -5.06
C ARG A 140 -34.63 -2.15 -5.43
N ILE A 141 -34.14 -3.37 -5.25
CA ILE A 141 -32.85 -3.81 -5.74
C ILE A 141 -33.01 -5.13 -6.48
N ALA A 142 -32.55 -5.19 -7.71
CA ALA A 142 -32.44 -6.39 -8.52
C ALA A 142 -31.00 -6.91 -8.46
N PHE A 143 -30.82 -8.10 -7.93
CA PHE A 143 -29.53 -8.79 -7.98
C PHE A 143 -29.37 -9.48 -9.35
N SER A 144 -28.12 -9.74 -9.74
CA SER A 144 -27.74 -10.25 -11.07
C SER A 144 -28.45 -11.56 -11.51
N GLU A 145 -29.07 -12.31 -10.60
CA GLU A 145 -29.81 -13.54 -10.91
C GLU A 145 -31.31 -13.29 -11.10
N GLY A 146 -31.74 -12.05 -11.29
CA GLY A 146 -33.16 -11.70 -11.52
C GLY A 146 -34.00 -11.67 -10.23
N VAL A 147 -33.43 -11.87 -9.07
CA VAL A 147 -34.13 -11.74 -7.79
C VAL A 147 -34.28 -10.27 -7.44
N VAL A 148 -35.53 -9.80 -7.42
CA VAL A 148 -35.85 -8.41 -7.01
C VAL A 148 -36.34 -8.40 -5.58
N LYS A 149 -35.76 -7.58 -4.72
CA LYS A 149 -36.19 -7.38 -3.34
C LYS A 149 -36.69 -5.94 -3.16
N GLU A 150 -37.71 -5.76 -2.33
CA GLU A 150 -38.28 -4.46 -1.97
C GLU A 150 -38.04 -4.16 -0.49
N TYR A 151 -37.66 -2.90 -0.22
CA TYR A 151 -37.41 -2.42 1.13
C TYR A 151 -38.18 -1.12 1.39
N PRO A 152 -38.77 -0.97 2.58
CA PRO A 152 -39.38 0.31 2.96
C PRO A 152 -38.31 1.34 3.30
N TYR A 153 -38.63 2.62 3.11
CA TYR A 153 -37.83 3.70 3.65
C TYR A 153 -37.99 3.73 5.18
N SER A 154 -36.87 3.87 5.89
CA SER A 154 -36.84 3.88 7.36
C SER A 154 -37.21 5.23 7.92
N PHE A 155 -36.60 6.29 7.42
CA PHE A 155 -36.90 7.70 7.75
C PHE A 155 -36.23 8.62 6.73
N CYS A 156 -36.61 9.89 6.72
CA CYS A 156 -35.92 10.94 6.00
C CYS A 156 -35.42 12.03 6.98
N ASN A 157 -34.28 12.63 6.64
CA ASN A 157 -33.70 13.78 7.31
C ASN A 157 -33.25 14.81 6.27
N GLN A 158 -32.55 15.85 6.68
CA GLN A 158 -32.05 16.89 5.77
C GLN A 158 -31.08 16.41 4.69
N ASN A 159 -30.46 15.23 4.85
CA ASN A 159 -29.49 14.67 3.91
C ASN A 159 -30.14 13.72 2.89
N GLY A 160 -31.40 13.29 3.11
CA GLY A 160 -32.08 12.34 2.24
C GLY A 160 -32.96 11.36 3.01
N CYS A 161 -33.42 10.33 2.30
CA CYS A 161 -34.24 9.25 2.85
C CYS A 161 -33.42 7.97 2.95
N LEU A 162 -33.43 7.34 4.12
CA LEU A 162 -32.64 6.15 4.42
C LEU A 162 -33.46 4.88 4.21
N VAL A 163 -32.88 3.93 3.49
CA VAL A 163 -33.32 2.54 3.42
C VAL A 163 -32.31 1.68 4.21
N ARG A 164 -32.82 0.78 5.05
CA ARG A 164 -32.01 -0.21 5.76
C ARG A 164 -32.34 -1.60 5.26
N MET A 165 -31.33 -2.32 4.83
CA MET A 165 -31.47 -3.66 4.25
C MET A 165 -30.68 -4.68 5.09
N GLY A 166 -31.31 -5.80 5.42
CA GLY A 166 -30.58 -6.99 5.84
C GLY A 166 -30.20 -7.81 4.61
N LEU A 167 -28.94 -8.19 4.50
CA LEU A 167 -28.42 -8.98 3.40
C LEU A 167 -28.16 -10.43 3.87
N LEU A 168 -28.75 -11.38 3.15
CA LEU A 168 -28.51 -12.80 3.36
C LEU A 168 -27.22 -13.25 2.70
N GLN A 169 -26.72 -14.41 3.05
CA GLN A 169 -25.53 -14.97 2.40
C GLN A 169 -25.71 -15.15 0.89
N GLU A 170 -26.92 -15.48 0.46
CA GLU A 170 -27.27 -15.59 -0.97
C GLU A 170 -27.22 -14.24 -1.70
N ASP A 171 -27.65 -13.15 -1.04
CA ASP A 171 -27.58 -11.80 -1.61
C ASP A 171 -26.13 -11.38 -1.84
N ILE A 172 -25.28 -11.60 -0.84
CA ILE A 172 -23.85 -11.33 -0.96
C ILE A 172 -23.24 -12.18 -2.07
N ALA A 173 -23.58 -13.45 -2.15
CA ALA A 173 -23.10 -14.33 -3.21
C ALA A 173 -23.56 -13.88 -4.61
N ALA A 174 -24.81 -13.42 -4.75
CA ALA A 174 -25.33 -12.87 -6.00
C ALA A 174 -24.60 -11.58 -6.40
N MET A 175 -24.36 -10.66 -5.47
CA MET A 175 -23.58 -9.45 -5.71
C MET A 175 -22.13 -9.76 -6.13
N GLN A 176 -21.50 -10.78 -5.53
CA GLN A 176 -20.12 -11.16 -5.86
C GLN A 176 -19.99 -11.87 -7.22
N LYS A 177 -21.00 -12.58 -7.66
CA LYS A 177 -21.00 -13.30 -8.95
C LYS A 177 -21.37 -12.39 -10.10
N GLY A 178 -22.25 -11.41 -9.88
CA GLY A 178 -22.73 -10.48 -10.88
C GLY A 178 -21.74 -9.37 -11.17
N SER A 179 -21.84 -8.80 -12.37
CA SER A 179 -21.09 -7.61 -12.74
C SER A 179 -21.73 -6.33 -12.21
N SER A 180 -23.05 -6.36 -11.96
CA SER A 180 -23.80 -5.22 -11.44
C SER A 180 -25.12 -5.66 -10.81
N SER A 181 -25.64 -4.84 -9.89
CA SER A 181 -27.02 -4.91 -9.41
C SER A 181 -27.74 -3.62 -9.81
N GLU A 182 -29.05 -3.67 -10.00
CA GLU A 182 -29.84 -2.49 -10.38
C GLU A 182 -30.70 -2.04 -9.20
N LEU A 183 -30.60 -0.77 -8.86
CA LEU A 183 -31.43 -0.11 -7.85
C LEU A 183 -32.52 0.72 -8.53
N SER A 184 -33.70 0.71 -7.97
CA SER A 184 -34.83 1.49 -8.48
C SER A 184 -35.38 2.42 -7.40
N ILE A 185 -35.43 3.70 -7.75
CA ILE A 185 -35.94 4.79 -6.93
C ILE A 185 -37.01 5.52 -7.72
N THR A 186 -38.15 5.83 -7.12
CA THR A 186 -39.22 6.62 -7.76
C THR A 186 -39.22 8.04 -7.21
N HIS A 187 -39.11 9.02 -8.09
CA HIS A 187 -39.25 10.45 -7.74
C HIS A 187 -40.69 10.83 -7.50
N ILE A 188 -40.98 11.91 -6.75
CA ILE A 188 -42.36 12.43 -6.47
C ILE A 188 -43.13 12.76 -7.76
N SER A 189 -42.45 13.10 -8.86
CA SER A 189 -43.06 13.28 -10.18
C SER A 189 -43.49 11.96 -10.84
N SER A 190 -43.37 10.81 -10.14
CA SER A 190 -43.66 9.47 -10.64
C SER A 190 -42.68 8.96 -11.72
N SER A 191 -41.56 9.62 -11.93
CA SER A 191 -40.47 9.09 -12.75
C SER A 191 -39.66 8.08 -11.96
N GLU A 192 -39.39 6.93 -12.55
CA GLU A 192 -38.53 5.89 -11.98
C GLU A 192 -37.11 6.08 -12.50
N SER A 193 -36.14 6.05 -11.60
CA SER A 193 -34.73 6.08 -11.90
C SER A 193 -34.11 4.71 -11.62
N LEU A 194 -33.51 4.10 -12.64
CA LEU A 194 -32.75 2.87 -12.54
C LEU A 194 -31.26 3.21 -12.45
N ILE A 195 -30.59 2.64 -11.47
CA ILE A 195 -29.21 3.00 -11.13
C ILE A 195 -28.42 1.71 -10.98
N ASN A 196 -27.29 1.63 -11.67
CA ASN A 196 -26.41 0.48 -11.58
C ASN A 196 -25.45 0.60 -10.38
N LEU A 197 -25.36 -0.49 -9.63
CA LEU A 197 -24.39 -0.73 -8.58
C LEU A 197 -23.34 -1.69 -9.14
N SER A 198 -22.13 -1.24 -9.31
CA SER A 198 -21.00 -2.02 -9.86
C SER A 198 -20.25 -2.84 -8.81
#